data_2f81bc1027b7e520a38c6981f5c8b019
#
_entry.id   2f81bc1027b7e520a38c6981f5c8b019
#
_cell.length_a   1.000
_cell.length_b   1.000
_cell.length_c   1.000
_cell.angle_alpha   90.00
_cell.angle_beta   90.00
_cell.angle_gamma   90.00
#
_symmetry.space_group_name_H-M   'P 1'
#
loop_
_entity.id
_entity.type
_entity.pdbx_description
1 polymer ?
#
loop_
_entity_poly.entity_id
_entity_poly.type
_entity_poly.pdbx_seq_one_letter_code
_entity_poly.pdbx_strand_id
1 'polypeptide(L)'
;MLVKVFGSAVFGVEATTITVEVNIDKGIGYHLVGLPDNAIKESSYRIAAALKNNGYAMPGKKITINMAPADLRKEGSAYDLTLAIGILVASSQIQTTESDKYIIMGELSLDGGLQPIRGALPIAIKAKEEGFKGFFLPIQNVKEAAIVSGLDVYGVENVQEVIDFLEGKGNLQPTIIDTRAEFNKTLDFPEFDFSDVRGQESIKRCMEIAAAGGHNIILIGPPGAGKTMLAKRLPSILPPMTLREALETTKIHSVAGKLKEVGLMNQRPFRSPHHTISNVALVGGGSYPQPGEISMAHNGVLFLDELPEFKRDVLEVMRQPLEDREVTISRAKFTVTYPSSFMLVASMNPSPSGFFNDPDSPQTSSPHEMQRYLSKISGPLLDRIDIHIEVTPVPFEKLSDDRKSECSVDIRKRVTAAREIQTARFELMEKVHYNAQMSSKQIREFCALDEVSKQLLKTAMERLNLSARAYDRILKVARTIADLEAAETVVSSHIAEAIQYRSLDRDGWLG
;
A
#
# COMPACT_ATOMS: atom_id res chain seq x y z
N MET A 1 33.46 -11.67 28.84
CA MET A 1 33.15 -10.21 28.72
C MET A 1 31.74 -10.10 28.22
N LEU A 2 30.91 -9.24 28.83
CA LEU A 2 29.55 -8.96 28.37
C LEU A 2 29.56 -7.72 27.45
N VAL A 3 29.00 -7.85 26.27
CA VAL A 3 28.89 -6.77 25.26
C VAL A 3 27.45 -6.64 24.84
N LYS A 4 27.01 -5.40 24.56
CA LYS A 4 25.71 -5.07 23.99
C LYS A 4 25.89 -4.53 22.59
N VAL A 5 25.12 -5.06 21.66
CA VAL A 5 24.93 -4.54 20.30
C VAL A 5 23.45 -4.52 19.99
N PHE A 6 23.03 -3.72 19.03
CA PHE A 6 21.63 -3.47 18.76
C PHE A 6 21.23 -3.87 17.34
N GLY A 7 20.17 -4.63 17.25
CA GLY A 7 19.43 -4.92 16.03
C GLY A 7 18.00 -4.41 16.12
N SER A 8 17.12 -4.83 15.23
CA SER A 8 15.71 -4.46 15.26
C SER A 8 14.82 -5.56 14.73
N ALA A 9 13.63 -5.69 15.30
CA ALA A 9 12.55 -6.53 14.79
C ALA A 9 11.46 -5.65 14.18
N VAL A 10 10.94 -6.05 13.03
CA VAL A 10 9.82 -5.35 12.39
C VAL A 10 8.54 -6.14 12.64
N PHE A 11 7.52 -5.46 13.15
CA PHE A 11 6.22 -6.05 13.44
C PHE A 11 5.11 -5.16 12.85
N GLY A 12 4.37 -5.67 11.88
CA GLY A 12 3.49 -4.84 11.07
C GLY A 12 4.29 -3.83 10.25
N VAL A 13 4.02 -2.56 10.42
CA VAL A 13 4.76 -1.44 9.80
C VAL A 13 5.68 -0.71 10.79
N GLU A 14 5.77 -1.21 12.02
CA GLU A 14 6.57 -0.62 13.09
C GLU A 14 7.80 -1.48 13.39
N ALA A 15 8.84 -0.83 13.92
CA ALA A 15 10.06 -1.50 14.36
C ALA A 15 10.25 -1.39 15.87
N THR A 16 10.86 -2.42 16.44
CA THR A 16 11.23 -2.47 17.87
C THR A 16 12.71 -2.82 17.99
N THR A 17 13.44 -2.05 18.73
CA THR A 17 14.87 -2.29 18.97
C THR A 17 15.10 -3.57 19.77
N ILE A 18 16.02 -4.38 19.31
CA ILE A 18 16.44 -5.63 19.95
C ILE A 18 17.84 -5.44 20.53
N THR A 19 17.94 -5.53 21.84
CA THR A 19 19.23 -5.57 22.52
C THR A 19 19.80 -6.98 22.45
N VAL A 20 20.96 -7.11 21.82
CA VAL A 20 21.70 -8.37 21.71
C VAL A 20 22.86 -8.32 22.69
N GLU A 21 22.76 -9.11 23.76
CA GLU A 21 23.79 -9.23 24.80
C GLU A 21 24.62 -10.49 24.52
N VAL A 22 25.91 -10.32 24.28
CA VAL A 22 26.84 -11.42 24.01
C VAL A 22 27.80 -11.60 25.17
N ASN A 23 27.80 -12.77 25.79
CA ASN A 23 28.72 -13.14 26.85
C ASN A 23 29.55 -14.35 26.47
N ILE A 24 30.88 -14.26 26.68
CA ILE A 24 31.85 -15.33 26.39
C ILE A 24 32.52 -15.76 27.70
N ASP A 25 32.32 -17.03 28.05
CA ASP A 25 32.81 -17.66 29.25
C ASP A 25 33.69 -18.90 28.97
N LYS A 26 34.28 -19.49 30.05
CA LYS A 26 34.99 -20.78 29.98
C LYS A 26 34.00 -21.91 29.63
N GLY A 27 34.42 -22.85 28.80
CA GLY A 27 33.63 -23.96 28.36
C GLY A 27 33.42 -23.94 26.84
N ILE A 28 32.63 -24.87 26.32
CA ILE A 28 32.32 -25.01 24.89
C ILE A 28 30.79 -24.99 24.74
N GLY A 29 30.29 -24.24 23.77
CA GLY A 29 28.88 -24.22 23.43
C GLY A 29 28.42 -22.88 22.84
N TYR A 30 27.30 -22.93 22.10
CA TYR A 30 26.65 -21.79 21.51
C TYR A 30 25.16 -21.79 21.91
N HIS A 31 24.76 -20.82 22.69
CA HIS A 31 23.42 -20.73 23.29
C HIS A 31 22.75 -19.42 22.92
N LEU A 32 21.59 -19.53 22.31
CA LEU A 32 20.71 -18.39 21.97
C LEU A 32 19.47 -18.42 22.85
N VAL A 33 19.16 -17.31 23.53
CA VAL A 33 17.95 -17.12 24.32
C VAL A 33 17.19 -15.86 23.86
N GLY A 34 15.91 -15.72 24.19
CA GLY A 34 15.09 -14.59 23.78
C GLY A 34 14.20 -14.87 22.54
N LEU A 35 13.68 -16.11 22.42
CA LEU A 35 12.78 -16.56 21.37
C LEU A 35 13.29 -16.39 19.91
N PRO A 36 14.55 -16.79 19.60
CA PRO A 36 15.01 -16.83 18.22
C PRO A 36 14.29 -17.94 17.44
N ASP A 37 14.03 -17.68 16.15
CA ASP A 37 13.54 -18.71 15.23
C ASP A 37 14.65 -19.67 14.75
N ASN A 38 14.32 -20.60 13.86
CA ASN A 38 15.28 -21.55 13.34
C ASN A 38 16.34 -20.88 12.45
N ALA A 39 15.98 -19.83 11.69
CA ALA A 39 16.91 -19.10 10.83
C ALA A 39 18.02 -18.43 11.64
N ILE A 40 17.65 -17.85 12.80
CA ILE A 40 18.62 -17.26 13.75
C ILE A 40 19.45 -18.35 14.44
N LYS A 41 18.89 -19.52 14.75
CA LYS A 41 19.67 -20.64 15.30
C LYS A 41 20.71 -21.18 14.31
N GLU A 42 20.38 -21.19 13.03
CA GLU A 42 21.29 -21.59 11.95
C GLU A 42 22.36 -20.52 11.65
N SER A 43 22.18 -19.28 12.12
CA SER A 43 23.14 -18.19 11.90
C SER A 43 24.56 -18.53 12.34
N SER A 44 24.71 -19.36 13.40
CA SER A 44 26.02 -19.78 13.91
C SER A 44 26.91 -20.40 12.83
N TYR A 45 26.34 -21.15 11.89
CA TYR A 45 27.09 -21.74 10.77
C TYR A 45 27.50 -20.70 9.74
N ARG A 46 26.57 -19.79 9.38
CA ARG A 46 26.86 -18.70 8.44
C ARG A 46 27.92 -17.75 9.01
N ILE A 47 27.74 -17.32 10.28
CA ILE A 47 28.68 -16.46 10.98
C ILE A 47 30.08 -17.11 11.07
N ALA A 48 30.16 -18.39 11.47
CA ALA A 48 31.46 -19.09 11.57
C ALA A 48 32.20 -19.13 10.23
N ALA A 49 31.50 -19.42 9.14
CA ALA A 49 32.08 -19.43 7.79
C ALA A 49 32.50 -18.03 7.35
N ALA A 50 31.61 -17.01 7.48
CA ALA A 50 31.88 -15.64 7.12
C ALA A 50 33.09 -15.06 7.90
N LEU A 51 33.15 -15.27 9.20
CA LEU A 51 34.29 -14.81 10.01
C LEU A 51 35.59 -15.47 9.59
N LYS A 52 35.59 -16.81 9.37
CA LYS A 52 36.78 -17.54 8.93
C LYS A 52 37.32 -17.02 7.59
N ASN A 53 36.43 -16.76 6.64
CA ASN A 53 36.80 -16.27 5.30
C ASN A 53 37.32 -14.81 5.33
N ASN A 54 37.02 -14.07 6.39
CA ASN A 54 37.53 -12.69 6.61
C ASN A 54 38.67 -12.61 7.65
N GLY A 55 39.33 -13.74 7.97
CA GLY A 55 40.51 -13.74 8.84
C GLY A 55 40.22 -13.73 10.34
N TYR A 56 38.99 -13.92 10.76
CA TYR A 56 38.55 -14.02 12.15
C TYR A 56 38.22 -15.47 12.52
N ALA A 57 38.04 -15.73 13.79
CA ALA A 57 37.71 -17.07 14.26
C ALA A 57 36.48 -17.08 15.18
N MET A 58 35.64 -18.10 15.02
CA MET A 58 34.62 -18.38 16.02
C MET A 58 35.31 -18.82 17.33
N PRO A 59 35.04 -18.13 18.46
CA PRO A 59 35.72 -18.46 19.73
C PRO A 59 35.43 -19.89 20.17
N GLY A 60 36.47 -20.68 20.47
CA GLY A 60 36.37 -22.03 21.04
C GLY A 60 35.96 -22.02 22.53
N LYS A 61 35.03 -21.14 22.91
CA LYS A 61 34.52 -20.91 24.27
C LYS A 61 33.01 -21.02 24.32
N LYS A 62 32.46 -21.01 25.52
CA LYS A 62 30.99 -20.92 25.69
C LYS A 62 30.48 -19.54 25.35
N ILE A 63 29.70 -19.42 24.28
CA ILE A 63 29.04 -18.21 23.82
C ILE A 63 27.58 -18.28 24.23
N THR A 64 27.13 -17.29 25.02
CA THR A 64 25.70 -17.12 25.38
C THR A 64 25.23 -15.79 24.85
N ILE A 65 24.18 -15.82 24.04
CA ILE A 65 23.59 -14.63 23.41
C ILE A 65 22.14 -14.51 23.88
N ASN A 66 21.81 -13.38 24.46
CA ASN A 66 20.44 -13.01 24.84
C ASN A 66 19.90 -11.92 23.93
N MET A 67 18.73 -12.16 23.33
CA MET A 67 18.04 -11.20 22.47
C MET A 67 16.81 -10.65 23.20
N ALA A 68 16.93 -9.47 23.80
CA ALA A 68 15.86 -8.83 24.56
C ALA A 68 15.05 -7.81 23.69
N PRO A 69 13.72 -7.65 23.97
CA PRO A 69 12.92 -8.29 24.99
C PRO A 69 12.54 -9.74 24.66
N ALA A 70 12.36 -10.59 25.67
CA ALA A 70 12.13 -12.03 25.49
C ALA A 70 10.69 -12.40 25.06
N ASP A 71 9.73 -11.49 25.20
CA ASP A 71 8.34 -11.66 24.79
C ASP A 71 8.12 -11.45 23.29
N LEU A 72 9.04 -10.74 22.63
CA LEU A 72 9.02 -10.53 21.19
C LEU A 72 9.83 -11.62 20.47
N ARG A 73 9.18 -12.33 19.55
CA ARG A 73 9.85 -13.32 18.71
C ARG A 73 10.73 -12.63 17.66
N LYS A 74 11.96 -13.08 17.51
CA LYS A 74 12.91 -12.63 16.48
C LYS A 74 12.95 -13.66 15.37
N GLU A 75 12.85 -13.19 14.13
CA GLU A 75 12.76 -14.06 12.96
C GLU A 75 13.67 -13.58 11.84
N GLY A 76 14.14 -14.55 11.04
CA GLY A 76 14.93 -14.32 9.84
C GLY A 76 16.43 -14.16 10.10
N SER A 77 17.17 -14.13 9.00
CA SER A 77 18.64 -14.11 8.96
C SER A 77 19.26 -12.71 9.10
N ALA A 78 18.42 -11.65 9.17
CA ALA A 78 18.89 -10.27 9.20
C ALA A 78 19.74 -9.90 10.44
N TYR A 79 19.76 -10.75 11.46
CA TYR A 79 20.57 -10.56 12.67
C TYR A 79 22.00 -11.09 12.55
N ASP A 80 22.36 -11.78 11.47
CA ASP A 80 23.67 -12.42 11.33
C ASP A 80 24.81 -11.42 11.55
N LEU A 81 24.74 -10.24 10.95
CA LEU A 81 25.73 -9.18 11.11
C LEU A 81 25.79 -8.66 12.55
N THR A 82 24.64 -8.45 13.19
CA THR A 82 24.55 -8.01 14.60
C THR A 82 25.25 -9.02 15.54
N LEU A 83 24.93 -10.30 15.34
CA LEU A 83 25.51 -11.40 16.12
C LEU A 83 27.01 -11.54 15.88
N ALA A 84 27.47 -11.43 14.62
CA ALA A 84 28.88 -11.50 14.26
C ALA A 84 29.70 -10.40 14.94
N ILE A 85 29.26 -9.15 14.84
CA ILE A 85 29.93 -8.00 15.49
C ILE A 85 29.94 -8.18 17.00
N GLY A 86 28.82 -8.58 17.62
CA GLY A 86 28.73 -8.85 19.05
C GLY A 86 29.71 -9.93 19.51
N ILE A 87 29.89 -11.01 18.75
CA ILE A 87 30.86 -12.09 19.04
C ILE A 87 32.29 -11.59 18.91
N LEU A 88 32.62 -10.83 17.87
CA LEU A 88 33.96 -10.29 17.65
C LEU A 88 34.39 -9.33 18.76
N VAL A 89 33.50 -8.42 19.17
CA VAL A 89 33.75 -7.51 20.29
C VAL A 89 33.88 -8.27 21.61
N ALA A 90 32.96 -9.21 21.90
CA ALA A 90 32.99 -9.98 23.16
C ALA A 90 34.17 -10.92 23.25
N SER A 91 34.75 -11.36 22.13
CA SER A 91 36.00 -12.17 22.08
C SER A 91 37.28 -11.34 22.03
N SER A 92 37.18 -10.01 22.01
CA SER A 92 38.30 -9.07 21.88
C SER A 92 39.11 -9.24 20.60
N GLN A 93 38.50 -9.78 19.52
CA GLN A 93 39.10 -9.84 18.20
C GLN A 93 39.07 -8.49 17.49
N ILE A 94 38.10 -7.66 17.82
CA ILE A 94 38.02 -6.24 17.41
C ILE A 94 37.91 -5.37 18.66
N GLN A 95 38.45 -4.15 18.58
CA GLN A 95 38.43 -3.18 19.69
C GLN A 95 37.61 -1.98 19.30
N THR A 96 36.46 -1.80 19.97
CA THR A 96 35.59 -0.65 19.75
C THR A 96 34.87 -0.26 21.04
N THR A 97 34.59 1.04 21.21
CA THR A 97 33.76 1.59 22.28
C THR A 97 32.44 2.14 21.75
N GLU A 98 32.15 1.96 20.46
CA GLU A 98 31.02 2.61 19.81
C GLU A 98 29.98 1.62 19.25
N SER A 99 30.17 0.32 19.41
CA SER A 99 29.25 -0.70 18.86
C SER A 99 27.81 -0.60 19.39
N ASP A 100 27.63 0.02 20.54
CA ASP A 100 26.33 0.29 21.18
C ASP A 100 25.62 1.57 20.70
N LYS A 101 26.27 2.35 19.83
CA LYS A 101 25.71 3.59 19.29
C LYS A 101 24.99 3.40 17.96
N TYR A 102 25.04 2.20 17.40
CA TYR A 102 24.51 1.90 16.06
C TYR A 102 23.52 0.74 16.09
N ILE A 103 22.49 0.84 15.25
CA ILE A 103 21.73 -0.35 14.84
C ILE A 103 22.55 -1.07 13.76
N ILE A 104 22.67 -2.38 13.86
CA ILE A 104 23.47 -3.21 12.95
C ILE A 104 22.59 -4.35 12.45
N MET A 105 22.29 -4.41 11.14
CA MET A 105 21.44 -5.44 10.56
C MET A 105 21.98 -5.89 9.21
N GLY A 106 21.88 -7.19 8.93
CA GLY A 106 22.25 -7.77 7.64
C GLY A 106 22.33 -9.28 7.71
N GLU A 107 21.92 -9.96 6.66
CA GLU A 107 22.13 -11.39 6.49
C GLU A 107 23.51 -11.63 5.90
N LEU A 108 24.30 -12.56 6.45
CA LEU A 108 25.63 -12.89 5.99
C LEU A 108 25.61 -14.06 5.00
N SER A 109 26.26 -13.86 3.86
CA SER A 109 26.74 -14.95 3.01
C SER A 109 27.98 -15.62 3.62
N LEU A 110 28.31 -16.82 3.17
CA LEU A 110 29.43 -17.58 3.73
C LEU A 110 30.80 -16.92 3.52
N ASP A 111 30.93 -16.05 2.52
CA ASP A 111 32.12 -15.24 2.23
C ASP A 111 32.19 -13.94 3.05
N GLY A 112 31.11 -13.59 3.78
CA GLY A 112 31.01 -12.37 4.56
C GLY A 112 30.30 -11.22 3.85
N GLY A 113 29.81 -11.43 2.62
CA GLY A 113 28.96 -10.49 1.90
C GLY A 113 27.59 -10.36 2.54
N LEU A 114 26.93 -9.22 2.29
CA LEU A 114 25.62 -8.90 2.89
C LEU A 114 24.48 -9.02 1.88
N GLN A 115 23.39 -9.65 2.31
CA GLN A 115 22.17 -9.80 1.57
C GLN A 115 21.10 -8.81 2.07
N PRO A 116 20.19 -8.34 1.18
CA PRO A 116 19.18 -7.35 1.53
C PRO A 116 18.22 -7.83 2.62
N ILE A 117 17.79 -6.88 3.46
CA ILE A 117 16.83 -7.09 4.54
C ILE A 117 15.47 -6.48 4.20
N ARG A 118 14.43 -6.83 4.97
CA ARG A 118 13.11 -6.23 4.87
C ARG A 118 12.90 -5.22 5.99
N GLY A 119 12.14 -4.15 5.70
CA GLY A 119 11.76 -3.18 6.71
C GLY A 119 12.87 -2.24 7.14
N ALA A 120 13.84 -1.93 6.27
CA ALA A 120 14.93 -1.02 6.62
C ALA A 120 14.43 0.40 6.94
N LEU A 121 13.36 0.88 6.28
CA LEU A 121 12.78 2.20 6.59
C LEU A 121 12.16 2.27 8.00
N PRO A 122 11.24 1.39 8.44
CA PRO A 122 10.76 1.44 9.82
C PRO A 122 11.87 1.26 10.86
N ILE A 123 12.89 0.45 10.57
CA ILE A 123 14.07 0.31 11.44
C ILE A 123 14.81 1.64 11.56
N ALA A 124 15.07 2.34 10.47
CA ALA A 124 15.76 3.63 10.46
C ALA A 124 14.95 4.71 11.21
N ILE A 125 13.62 4.73 11.03
CA ILE A 125 12.74 5.65 11.78
C ILE A 125 12.88 5.40 13.28
N LYS A 126 12.81 4.13 13.71
CA LYS A 126 12.91 3.76 15.11
C LYS A 126 14.29 4.06 15.71
N ALA A 127 15.35 3.79 14.96
CA ALA A 127 16.72 4.10 15.34
C ALA A 127 16.91 5.60 15.62
N LYS A 128 16.34 6.46 14.75
CA LYS A 128 16.35 7.91 14.95
C LYS A 128 15.57 8.34 16.21
N GLU A 129 14.35 7.80 16.41
CA GLU A 129 13.49 8.10 17.56
C GLU A 129 14.19 7.78 18.88
N GLU A 130 14.95 6.69 18.92
CA GLU A 130 15.70 6.25 20.11
C GLU A 130 17.08 6.89 20.25
N GLY A 131 17.48 7.77 19.32
CA GLY A 131 18.70 8.56 19.42
C GLY A 131 19.99 7.81 19.07
N PHE A 132 19.90 6.71 18.30
CA PHE A 132 21.09 6.06 17.76
C PHE A 132 21.85 7.00 16.82
N LYS A 133 23.19 6.88 16.82
CA LYS A 133 24.07 7.68 15.96
C LYS A 133 23.88 7.29 14.48
N GLY A 134 23.70 6.00 14.19
CA GLY A 134 23.55 5.54 12.84
C GLY A 134 23.06 4.10 12.71
N PHE A 135 22.95 3.66 11.45
CA PHE A 135 22.44 2.35 11.06
C PHE A 135 23.31 1.72 9.99
N PHE A 136 23.90 0.55 10.27
CA PHE A 136 24.63 -0.28 9.30
C PHE A 136 23.67 -1.30 8.71
N LEU A 137 23.58 -1.33 7.39
CA LEU A 137 22.69 -2.22 6.64
C LEU A 137 23.26 -2.53 5.26
N PRO A 138 22.74 -3.60 4.57
CA PRO A 138 23.16 -3.92 3.22
C PRO A 138 22.96 -2.74 2.25
N ILE A 139 23.93 -2.54 1.35
CA ILE A 139 23.95 -1.40 0.41
C ILE A 139 22.67 -1.31 -0.44
N GLN A 140 22.03 -2.45 -0.74
CA GLN A 140 20.77 -2.51 -1.49
C GLN A 140 19.60 -1.82 -0.77
N ASN A 141 19.66 -1.73 0.58
CA ASN A 141 18.62 -1.10 1.40
C ASN A 141 18.94 0.35 1.77
N VAL A 142 20.12 0.85 1.45
CA VAL A 142 20.59 2.16 1.93
C VAL A 142 19.67 3.30 1.51
N LYS A 143 19.15 3.25 0.28
CA LYS A 143 18.29 4.32 -0.25
C LYS A 143 16.98 4.49 0.54
N GLU A 144 16.37 3.38 0.96
CA GLU A 144 15.13 3.45 1.75
C GLU A 144 15.35 3.92 3.20
N ALA A 145 16.49 3.55 3.81
CA ALA A 145 16.83 3.97 5.17
C ALA A 145 17.31 5.43 5.23
N ALA A 146 18.10 5.87 4.23
CA ALA A 146 18.67 7.21 4.18
C ALA A 146 17.65 8.34 3.93
N ILE A 147 16.38 7.99 3.66
CA ILE A 147 15.25 8.96 3.66
C ILE A 147 15.09 9.59 5.04
N VAL A 148 15.47 8.90 6.12
CA VAL A 148 15.32 9.36 7.48
C VAL A 148 16.39 10.41 7.80
N SER A 149 16.06 11.68 7.62
CA SER A 149 16.97 12.79 7.91
C SER A 149 17.40 12.81 9.40
N GLY A 150 18.69 13.00 9.66
CA GLY A 150 19.24 13.08 11.03
C GLY A 150 19.59 11.72 11.67
N LEU A 151 19.74 10.67 10.85
CA LEU A 151 20.36 9.40 11.20
C LEU A 151 21.47 9.13 10.17
N ASP A 152 22.67 8.79 10.61
CA ASP A 152 23.76 8.40 9.73
C ASP A 152 23.51 6.98 9.20
N VAL A 153 23.30 6.82 7.91
CA VAL A 153 22.99 5.53 7.29
C VAL A 153 24.18 5.03 6.48
N TYR A 154 24.72 3.87 6.86
CA TYR A 154 25.91 3.28 6.27
C TYR A 154 25.53 2.02 5.48
N GLY A 155 25.51 2.13 4.15
CA GLY A 155 25.38 0.98 3.25
C GLY A 155 26.68 0.22 3.15
N VAL A 156 26.66 -1.09 3.44
CA VAL A 156 27.83 -1.95 3.45
C VAL A 156 27.63 -3.18 2.59
N GLU A 157 28.69 -3.63 1.92
CA GLU A 157 28.69 -4.81 1.05
C GLU A 157 29.13 -6.07 1.77
N ASN A 158 30.02 -5.92 2.79
CA ASN A 158 30.55 -7.05 3.56
C ASN A 158 30.82 -6.69 5.04
N VAL A 159 31.01 -7.72 5.85
CA VAL A 159 31.26 -7.57 7.29
C VAL A 159 32.53 -6.82 7.62
N GLN A 160 33.57 -6.89 6.77
CA GLN A 160 34.87 -6.25 6.98
C GLN A 160 34.75 -4.74 7.02
N GLU A 161 33.87 -4.13 6.18
CA GLU A 161 33.66 -2.67 6.17
C GLU A 161 33.12 -2.17 7.52
N VAL A 162 32.23 -2.93 8.15
CA VAL A 162 31.68 -2.58 9.47
C VAL A 162 32.77 -2.70 10.53
N ILE A 163 33.60 -3.75 10.47
CA ILE A 163 34.71 -3.96 11.41
C ILE A 163 35.73 -2.82 11.28
N ASP A 164 36.17 -2.50 10.07
CA ASP A 164 37.14 -1.44 9.82
C ASP A 164 36.62 -0.07 10.30
N PHE A 165 35.35 0.21 10.10
CA PHE A 165 34.73 1.43 10.61
C PHE A 165 34.73 1.48 12.14
N LEU A 166 34.30 0.40 12.80
CA LEU A 166 34.24 0.31 14.26
C LEU A 166 35.62 0.38 14.93
N GLU A 167 36.66 -0.07 14.26
CA GLU A 167 38.07 0.06 14.71
C GLU A 167 38.73 1.39 14.31
N GLY A 168 37.99 2.29 13.65
CA GLY A 168 38.52 3.59 13.20
C GLY A 168 39.52 3.50 12.02
N LYS A 169 39.55 2.38 11.30
CA LYS A 169 40.44 2.12 10.16
C LYS A 169 39.81 2.41 8.81
N GLY A 170 38.48 2.36 8.73
CA GLY A 170 37.72 2.52 7.49
C GLY A 170 37.38 3.98 7.19
N ASN A 171 37.13 4.28 5.91
CA ASN A 171 36.65 5.59 5.44
C ASN A 171 35.20 5.52 4.93
N LEU A 172 34.37 4.74 5.60
CA LEU A 172 32.95 4.60 5.26
C LEU A 172 32.20 5.90 5.56
N GLN A 173 31.52 6.45 4.55
CA GLN A 173 30.76 7.69 4.68
C GLN A 173 29.26 7.40 4.75
N PRO A 174 28.49 8.15 5.55
CA PRO A 174 27.05 8.00 5.59
C PRO A 174 26.43 8.44 4.27
N THR A 175 25.43 7.69 3.81
CA THR A 175 24.64 8.05 2.65
C THR A 175 23.63 9.12 3.04
N ILE A 176 23.69 10.26 2.34
CA ILE A 176 22.77 11.38 2.55
C ILE A 176 21.82 11.47 1.37
N ILE A 177 20.51 11.47 1.62
CA ILE A 177 19.47 11.69 0.63
C ILE A 177 18.68 12.93 1.02
N ASP A 178 18.53 13.87 0.11
CA ASP A 178 17.56 14.95 0.27
C ASP A 178 16.15 14.40 0.01
N THR A 179 15.44 14.10 1.10
CA THR A 179 14.09 13.53 1.07
C THR A 179 13.10 14.44 0.31
N ARG A 180 13.28 15.77 0.38
CA ARG A 180 12.43 16.72 -0.34
C ARG A 180 12.72 16.71 -1.84
N ALA A 181 13.99 16.67 -2.20
CA ALA A 181 14.38 16.57 -3.61
C ALA A 181 13.93 15.22 -4.21
N GLU A 182 14.08 14.12 -3.46
CA GLU A 182 13.61 12.79 -3.89
C GLU A 182 12.09 12.76 -4.06
N PHE A 183 11.35 13.35 -3.13
CA PHE A 183 9.89 13.45 -3.18
C PHE A 183 9.41 14.31 -4.35
N ASN A 184 10.10 15.41 -4.65
CA ASN A 184 9.73 16.36 -5.71
C ASN A 184 10.16 15.90 -7.11
N LYS A 185 10.75 14.72 -7.26
CA LYS A 185 11.01 14.16 -8.60
C LYS A 185 9.72 14.11 -9.40
N THR A 186 9.79 14.55 -10.63
CA THR A 186 8.63 14.66 -11.53
C THR A 186 7.90 13.33 -11.62
N LEU A 187 6.58 13.39 -11.38
CA LEU A 187 5.70 12.25 -11.62
C LEU A 187 5.51 12.11 -13.13
N ASP A 188 6.19 11.14 -13.71
CA ASP A 188 6.06 10.81 -15.13
C ASP A 188 5.30 9.48 -15.28
N PHE A 189 4.29 9.47 -16.16
CA PHE A 189 3.48 8.30 -16.49
C PHE A 189 3.50 8.08 -18.00
N PRO A 190 4.67 7.84 -18.62
CA PRO A 190 4.82 7.84 -20.08
C PRO A 190 3.97 6.76 -20.77
N GLU A 191 3.62 5.67 -20.06
CA GLU A 191 2.91 4.53 -20.63
C GLU A 191 1.39 4.64 -20.51
N PHE A 192 0.84 5.54 -19.67
CA PHE A 192 -0.58 5.55 -19.29
C PHE A 192 -1.15 6.97 -19.24
N ASP A 193 -1.32 7.59 -20.40
CA ASP A 193 -1.95 8.90 -20.49
C ASP A 193 -3.39 8.81 -21.02
N PHE A 194 -4.29 9.69 -20.52
CA PHE A 194 -5.68 9.77 -20.98
C PHE A 194 -5.80 10.30 -22.42
N SER A 195 -4.78 10.95 -22.96
CA SER A 195 -4.74 11.37 -24.36
C SER A 195 -4.83 10.19 -25.34
N ASP A 196 -4.43 8.97 -24.91
CA ASP A 196 -4.56 7.76 -25.71
C ASP A 196 -6.00 7.21 -25.76
N VAL A 197 -6.87 7.67 -24.85
CA VAL A 197 -8.26 7.20 -24.77
C VAL A 197 -9.12 7.95 -25.78
N ARG A 198 -9.52 7.26 -26.85
CA ARG A 198 -10.36 7.82 -27.89
C ARG A 198 -11.83 7.81 -27.47
N GLY A 199 -12.53 8.95 -27.61
CA GLY A 199 -13.93 9.08 -27.18
C GLY A 199 -14.12 8.81 -25.69
N GLN A 200 -15.28 8.25 -25.31
CA GLN A 200 -15.64 7.84 -23.94
C GLN A 200 -15.63 9.03 -22.93
N GLU A 201 -16.06 10.21 -23.34
CA GLU A 201 -16.00 11.44 -22.54
C GLU A 201 -16.76 11.33 -21.20
N SER A 202 -17.92 10.65 -21.20
CA SER A 202 -18.69 10.40 -19.98
C SER A 202 -17.93 9.52 -18.96
N ILE A 203 -17.12 8.58 -19.48
CA ILE A 203 -16.32 7.70 -18.63
C ILE A 203 -15.12 8.44 -18.09
N LYS A 204 -14.45 9.26 -18.89
CA LYS A 204 -13.37 10.15 -18.44
C LYS A 204 -13.86 11.08 -17.33
N ARG A 205 -15.04 11.72 -17.52
CA ARG A 205 -15.68 12.56 -16.50
C ARG A 205 -15.97 11.78 -15.21
N CYS A 206 -16.49 10.58 -15.34
CA CYS A 206 -16.74 9.70 -14.21
C CYS A 206 -15.43 9.35 -13.44
N MET A 207 -14.35 9.05 -14.16
CA MET A 207 -13.04 8.76 -13.55
C MET A 207 -12.42 10.00 -12.91
N GLU A 208 -12.60 11.19 -13.49
CA GLU A 208 -12.22 12.47 -12.90
C GLU A 208 -12.91 12.70 -11.55
N ILE A 209 -14.24 12.51 -11.50
CA ILE A 209 -15.02 12.62 -10.26
C ILE A 209 -14.55 11.58 -9.22
N ALA A 210 -14.37 10.34 -9.66
CA ALA A 210 -13.88 9.28 -8.78
C ALA A 210 -12.50 9.60 -8.19
N ALA A 211 -11.58 10.11 -9.01
CA ALA A 211 -10.24 10.53 -8.59
C ALA A 211 -10.28 11.72 -7.63
N ALA A 212 -11.14 12.72 -7.91
CA ALA A 212 -11.27 13.91 -7.08
C ALA A 212 -11.82 13.61 -5.69
N GLY A 213 -12.87 12.78 -5.60
CA GLY A 213 -13.52 12.44 -4.33
C GLY A 213 -12.98 11.21 -3.64
N GLY A 214 -12.08 10.43 -4.26
CA GLY A 214 -11.62 9.15 -3.75
C GLY A 214 -12.72 8.08 -3.74
N HIS A 215 -13.65 8.14 -4.72
CA HIS A 215 -14.80 7.25 -4.80
C HIS A 215 -14.45 5.89 -5.39
N ASN A 216 -14.98 4.83 -4.80
CA ASN A 216 -14.92 3.50 -5.38
C ASN A 216 -15.81 3.42 -6.64
N ILE A 217 -15.30 2.76 -7.68
CA ILE A 217 -15.95 2.70 -9.00
C ILE A 217 -16.04 1.28 -9.53
N ILE A 218 -17.16 0.95 -10.19
CA ILE A 218 -17.28 -0.26 -10.99
C ILE A 218 -17.56 0.08 -12.44
N LEU A 219 -16.75 -0.50 -13.34
CA LEU A 219 -16.83 -0.38 -14.79
C LEU A 219 -17.56 -1.60 -15.37
N ILE A 220 -18.71 -1.40 -16.00
CA ILE A 220 -19.54 -2.47 -16.54
C ILE A 220 -19.56 -2.34 -18.05
N GLY A 221 -19.21 -3.39 -18.79
CA GLY A 221 -19.23 -3.33 -20.26
C GLY A 221 -18.76 -4.61 -20.90
N PRO A 222 -19.00 -4.79 -22.20
CA PRO A 222 -18.63 -6.00 -22.91
C PRO A 222 -17.10 -6.20 -22.93
N PRO A 223 -16.63 -7.42 -23.24
CA PRO A 223 -15.22 -7.67 -23.50
C PRO A 223 -14.70 -6.72 -24.59
N GLY A 224 -13.48 -6.22 -24.45
CA GLY A 224 -12.88 -5.30 -25.41
C GLY A 224 -13.32 -3.84 -25.31
N ALA A 225 -14.25 -3.47 -24.41
CA ALA A 225 -14.69 -2.08 -24.24
C ALA A 225 -13.62 -1.13 -23.60
N GLY A 226 -12.44 -1.64 -23.24
CA GLY A 226 -11.33 -0.82 -22.71
C GLY A 226 -11.32 -0.64 -21.19
N LYS A 227 -12.10 -1.41 -20.41
CA LYS A 227 -12.21 -1.28 -18.94
C LYS A 227 -10.84 -1.33 -18.23
N THR A 228 -10.04 -2.35 -18.52
CA THR A 228 -8.68 -2.52 -17.94
C THR A 228 -7.73 -1.41 -18.37
N MET A 229 -7.84 -0.95 -19.64
CA MET A 229 -7.06 0.17 -20.16
C MET A 229 -7.34 1.48 -19.41
N LEU A 230 -8.61 1.76 -19.14
CA LEU A 230 -9.07 2.91 -18.37
C LEU A 230 -8.58 2.83 -16.91
N ALA A 231 -8.75 1.68 -16.25
CA ALA A 231 -8.33 1.47 -14.87
C ALA A 231 -6.82 1.72 -14.67
N LYS A 232 -5.97 1.24 -15.60
CA LYS A 232 -4.51 1.44 -15.56
C LYS A 232 -4.09 2.91 -15.69
N ARG A 233 -4.93 3.77 -16.29
CA ARG A 233 -4.67 5.20 -16.44
C ARG A 233 -5.12 6.03 -15.24
N LEU A 234 -5.94 5.49 -14.37
CA LEU A 234 -6.44 6.22 -13.20
C LEU A 234 -5.34 6.82 -12.31
N PRO A 235 -4.22 6.11 -12.02
CA PRO A 235 -3.12 6.71 -11.23
C PRO A 235 -2.56 8.00 -11.82
N SER A 236 -2.60 8.18 -13.16
CA SER A 236 -2.05 9.36 -13.83
C SER A 236 -2.85 10.65 -13.57
N ILE A 237 -4.12 10.52 -13.16
CA ILE A 237 -5.00 11.66 -12.83
C ILE A 237 -5.23 11.84 -11.33
N LEU A 238 -4.77 10.92 -10.48
CA LEU A 238 -4.86 11.08 -9.03
C LEU A 238 -3.99 12.24 -8.55
N PRO A 239 -4.39 12.93 -7.48
CA PRO A 239 -3.57 13.97 -6.85
C PRO A 239 -2.22 13.40 -6.43
N PRO A 240 -1.12 14.18 -6.49
CA PRO A 240 0.16 13.77 -5.93
C PRO A 240 0.00 13.30 -4.47
N MET A 241 0.83 12.37 -4.02
CA MET A 241 0.87 12.02 -2.60
C MET A 241 1.43 13.19 -1.79
N THR A 242 1.00 13.31 -0.55
CA THR A 242 1.72 14.11 0.45
C THR A 242 2.98 13.35 0.89
N LEU A 243 3.95 14.04 1.48
CA LEU A 243 5.14 13.37 2.03
C LEU A 243 4.78 12.32 3.09
N ARG A 244 3.74 12.58 3.88
CA ARG A 244 3.23 11.62 4.87
C ARG A 244 2.68 10.36 4.20
N GLU A 245 1.80 10.51 3.18
CA GLU A 245 1.28 9.37 2.41
C GLU A 245 2.41 8.58 1.74
N ALA A 246 3.42 9.27 1.19
CA ALA A 246 4.59 8.64 0.57
C ALA A 246 5.39 7.79 1.58
N LEU A 247 5.64 8.31 2.78
CA LEU A 247 6.34 7.58 3.84
C LEU A 247 5.53 6.39 4.34
N GLU A 248 4.23 6.54 4.59
CA GLU A 248 3.34 5.44 5.01
C GLU A 248 3.31 4.32 3.96
N THR A 249 3.17 4.68 2.69
CA THR A 249 3.18 3.72 1.57
C THR A 249 4.54 3.02 1.45
N THR A 250 5.63 3.78 1.57
CA THR A 250 6.99 3.24 1.49
C THR A 250 7.27 2.25 2.64
N LYS A 251 6.80 2.53 3.88
CA LYS A 251 6.92 1.60 5.02
C LYS A 251 6.29 0.24 4.70
N ILE A 252 5.08 0.21 4.15
CA ILE A 252 4.37 -1.03 3.81
C ILE A 252 5.17 -1.82 2.77
N HIS A 253 5.65 -1.16 1.73
CA HIS A 253 6.44 -1.79 0.66
C HIS A 253 7.83 -2.24 1.13
N SER A 254 8.45 -1.51 2.06
CA SER A 254 9.70 -1.88 2.73
C SER A 254 9.54 -3.21 3.49
N VAL A 255 8.51 -3.31 4.34
CA VAL A 255 8.20 -4.53 5.10
C VAL A 255 7.87 -5.72 4.20
N ALA A 256 7.17 -5.47 3.09
CA ALA A 256 6.89 -6.51 2.09
C ALA A 256 8.13 -6.94 1.28
N GLY A 257 9.26 -6.22 1.38
CA GLY A 257 10.46 -6.46 0.57
C GLY A 257 10.23 -6.17 -0.92
N LYS A 258 9.40 -5.18 -1.23
CA LYS A 258 9.01 -4.81 -2.61
C LYS A 258 9.59 -3.48 -3.09
N LEU A 259 10.39 -2.81 -2.27
CA LEU A 259 11.14 -1.62 -2.70
C LEU A 259 12.37 -2.08 -3.49
N LYS A 260 12.29 -2.01 -4.81
CA LYS A 260 13.43 -2.25 -5.70
C LYS A 260 14.10 -0.92 -5.99
N GLU A 261 15.31 -0.69 -5.45
CA GLU A 261 16.15 0.49 -5.74
C GLU A 261 15.51 1.88 -5.59
N VAL A 262 14.24 1.92 -5.17
CA VAL A 262 13.47 3.14 -4.94
C VAL A 262 13.65 3.54 -3.47
N GLY A 263 14.10 4.75 -3.23
CA GLY A 263 14.21 5.27 -1.88
C GLY A 263 12.83 5.58 -1.30
N LEU A 264 12.13 6.53 -1.89
CA LEU A 264 10.78 6.98 -1.48
C LEU A 264 9.79 6.76 -2.62
N MET A 265 8.68 6.11 -2.33
CA MET A 265 7.57 6.00 -3.27
C MET A 265 6.82 7.33 -3.36
N ASN A 266 6.94 7.99 -4.49
CA ASN A 266 6.22 9.24 -4.79
C ASN A 266 5.03 9.05 -5.74
N GLN A 267 4.86 7.85 -6.30
CA GLN A 267 3.73 7.47 -7.14
C GLN A 267 2.73 6.61 -6.37
N ARG A 268 1.44 6.86 -6.58
CA ARG A 268 0.38 6.05 -5.98
C ARG A 268 0.42 4.63 -6.53
N PRO A 269 0.47 3.60 -5.67
CA PRO A 269 0.54 2.22 -6.14
C PRO A 269 -0.72 1.81 -6.91
N PHE A 270 -0.53 1.00 -7.95
CA PHE A 270 -1.60 0.33 -8.68
C PHE A 270 -1.43 -1.18 -8.51
N ARG A 271 -2.40 -1.82 -7.85
CA ARG A 271 -2.39 -3.26 -7.59
C ARG A 271 -3.55 -3.92 -8.34
N SER A 272 -3.24 -4.97 -9.08
CA SER A 272 -4.23 -5.70 -9.88
C SER A 272 -4.03 -7.21 -9.69
N PRO A 273 -4.52 -7.75 -8.55
CA PRO A 273 -4.45 -9.18 -8.31
C PRO A 273 -5.36 -9.95 -9.29
N HIS A 274 -4.91 -11.13 -9.70
CA HIS A 274 -5.72 -12.03 -10.52
C HIS A 274 -6.89 -12.61 -9.72
N HIS A 275 -8.02 -12.92 -10.33
CA HIS A 275 -9.23 -13.43 -9.66
C HIS A 275 -9.01 -14.77 -8.92
N THR A 276 -7.94 -15.53 -9.24
CA THR A 276 -7.57 -16.77 -8.53
C THR A 276 -6.81 -16.55 -7.23
N ILE A 277 -6.60 -15.28 -6.82
CA ILE A 277 -5.89 -14.95 -5.59
C ILE A 277 -6.52 -15.60 -4.37
N SER A 278 -5.70 -16.02 -3.40
CA SER A 278 -6.18 -16.53 -2.11
C SER A 278 -6.48 -15.37 -1.13
N ASN A 279 -7.34 -15.63 -0.12
CA ASN A 279 -7.62 -14.66 0.96
C ASN A 279 -6.34 -14.16 1.64
N VAL A 280 -5.39 -15.08 1.88
CA VAL A 280 -4.10 -14.74 2.52
C VAL A 280 -3.25 -13.84 1.65
N ALA A 281 -3.23 -14.04 0.34
CA ALA A 281 -2.49 -13.18 -0.56
C ALA A 281 -3.16 -11.80 -0.73
N LEU A 282 -4.50 -11.74 -0.67
CA LEU A 282 -5.23 -10.48 -0.79
C LEU A 282 -5.14 -9.64 0.50
N VAL A 283 -5.47 -10.23 1.64
CA VAL A 283 -5.54 -9.53 2.95
C VAL A 283 -4.16 -9.45 3.61
N GLY A 284 -3.36 -10.47 3.42
CA GLY A 284 -2.12 -10.68 4.14
C GLY A 284 -2.24 -11.85 5.11
N GLY A 285 -1.13 -12.28 5.65
CA GLY A 285 -1.07 -13.41 6.57
C GLY A 285 0.24 -14.17 6.50
N GLY A 286 0.18 -15.46 6.80
CA GLY A 286 1.34 -16.33 6.95
C GLY A 286 1.59 -16.70 8.41
N SER A 287 2.62 -17.51 8.67
CA SER A 287 3.08 -17.80 10.03
C SER A 287 3.62 -16.55 10.71
N TYR A 288 4.22 -15.67 9.93
CA TYR A 288 4.57 -14.30 10.27
C TYR A 288 3.72 -13.37 9.40
N PRO A 289 2.89 -12.51 9.99
CA PRO A 289 1.97 -11.67 9.24
C PRO A 289 2.70 -10.75 8.27
N GLN A 290 2.43 -10.92 6.97
CA GLN A 290 2.92 -10.06 5.89
C GLN A 290 1.74 -9.28 5.30
N PRO A 291 1.96 -8.04 4.82
CA PRO A 291 0.91 -7.28 4.16
C PRO A 291 0.49 -7.95 2.84
N GLY A 292 -0.83 -7.97 2.57
CA GLY A 292 -1.39 -8.46 1.31
C GLY A 292 -1.55 -7.37 0.26
N GLU A 293 -2.17 -7.72 -0.88
CA GLU A 293 -2.40 -6.80 -2.01
C GLU A 293 -3.23 -5.56 -1.60
N ILE A 294 -4.16 -5.72 -0.65
CA ILE A 294 -4.97 -4.63 -0.10
C ILE A 294 -4.07 -3.57 0.56
N SER A 295 -3.17 -3.99 1.45
CA SER A 295 -2.25 -3.08 2.12
C SER A 295 -1.18 -2.53 1.16
N MET A 296 -0.76 -3.33 0.17
CA MET A 296 0.14 -2.88 -0.89
C MET A 296 -0.49 -1.83 -1.82
N ALA A 297 -1.83 -1.72 -1.86
CA ALA A 297 -2.56 -0.69 -2.58
C ALA A 297 -2.79 0.59 -1.75
N HIS A 298 -2.30 0.66 -0.52
CA HIS A 298 -2.47 1.81 0.38
C HIS A 298 -2.08 3.12 -0.30
N ASN A 299 -2.92 4.15 -0.16
CA ASN A 299 -2.83 5.46 -0.83
C ASN A 299 -2.84 5.40 -2.36
N GLY A 300 -3.29 4.29 -2.94
CA GLY A 300 -3.32 4.05 -4.37
C GLY A 300 -4.62 3.40 -4.85
N VAL A 301 -4.51 2.54 -5.84
CA VAL A 301 -5.63 1.87 -6.52
C VAL A 301 -5.51 0.36 -6.38
N LEU A 302 -6.60 -0.27 -5.95
CA LEU A 302 -6.79 -1.71 -6.05
C LEU A 302 -7.78 -1.98 -7.19
N PHE A 303 -7.29 -2.60 -8.26
CA PHE A 303 -8.10 -2.96 -9.42
C PHE A 303 -8.46 -4.45 -9.39
N LEU A 304 -9.75 -4.74 -9.38
CA LEU A 304 -10.29 -6.10 -9.47
C LEU A 304 -10.97 -6.28 -10.82
N ASP A 305 -10.25 -6.87 -11.75
CA ASP A 305 -10.80 -7.20 -13.09
C ASP A 305 -11.67 -8.46 -13.01
N GLU A 306 -12.77 -8.49 -13.75
CA GLU A 306 -13.72 -9.60 -13.75
C GLU A 306 -14.26 -9.92 -12.34
N LEU A 307 -14.76 -8.91 -11.62
CA LEU A 307 -15.19 -9.00 -10.22
C LEU A 307 -16.04 -10.25 -9.88
N PRO A 308 -17.01 -10.70 -10.71
CA PRO A 308 -17.79 -11.90 -10.42
C PRO A 308 -17.02 -13.22 -10.52
N GLU A 309 -15.78 -13.21 -11.05
CA GLU A 309 -14.94 -14.42 -11.14
C GLU A 309 -14.10 -14.64 -9.86
N PHE A 310 -14.02 -13.65 -8.99
CA PHE A 310 -13.41 -13.85 -7.67
C PHE A 310 -14.27 -14.77 -6.80
N LYS A 311 -13.63 -15.57 -5.97
CA LYS A 311 -14.33 -16.38 -4.98
C LYS A 311 -15.09 -15.48 -4.01
N ARG A 312 -16.30 -15.88 -3.61
CA ARG A 312 -17.16 -15.10 -2.74
C ARG A 312 -16.50 -14.77 -1.39
N ASP A 313 -15.78 -15.71 -0.80
CA ASP A 313 -15.06 -15.53 0.45
C ASP A 313 -13.93 -14.49 0.32
N VAL A 314 -13.27 -14.41 -0.85
CA VAL A 314 -12.27 -13.38 -1.17
C VAL A 314 -12.90 -11.99 -1.25
N LEU A 315 -14.10 -11.88 -1.82
CA LEU A 315 -14.81 -10.59 -1.90
C LEU A 315 -15.36 -10.14 -0.53
N GLU A 316 -15.82 -11.07 0.30
CA GLU A 316 -16.36 -10.75 1.64
C GLU A 316 -15.30 -10.15 2.58
N VAL A 317 -14.03 -10.58 2.50
CA VAL A 317 -12.96 -10.03 3.34
C VAL A 317 -12.60 -8.58 2.97
N MET A 318 -13.01 -8.10 1.79
CA MET A 318 -12.83 -6.70 1.36
C MET A 318 -13.70 -5.71 2.13
N ARG A 319 -14.77 -6.17 2.77
CA ARG A 319 -15.76 -5.29 3.41
C ARG A 319 -15.17 -4.47 4.53
N GLN A 320 -14.36 -5.08 5.39
CA GLN A 320 -13.71 -4.38 6.49
C GLN A 320 -12.71 -3.33 6.00
N PRO A 321 -11.73 -3.65 5.13
CA PRO A 321 -10.80 -2.65 4.61
C PRO A 321 -11.45 -1.44 3.92
N LEU A 322 -12.57 -1.67 3.23
CA LEU A 322 -13.31 -0.59 2.57
C LEU A 322 -14.03 0.35 3.55
N GLU A 323 -14.34 -0.11 4.77
CA GLU A 323 -14.94 0.71 5.83
C GLU A 323 -13.90 1.33 6.74
N ASP A 324 -13.06 0.47 7.34
CA ASP A 324 -12.13 0.85 8.41
C ASP A 324 -10.81 1.40 7.87
N ARG A 325 -10.47 1.13 6.60
CA ARG A 325 -9.20 1.45 5.94
C ARG A 325 -7.99 0.84 6.62
N GLU A 326 -8.23 -0.24 7.29
CA GLU A 326 -7.24 -1.04 7.98
C GLU A 326 -7.54 -2.51 7.76
N VAL A 327 -6.49 -3.32 7.74
CA VAL A 327 -6.56 -4.78 7.72
C VAL A 327 -5.95 -5.31 8.99
N THR A 328 -6.75 -5.98 9.79
CA THR A 328 -6.27 -6.65 11.01
C THR A 328 -6.08 -8.14 10.75
N ILE A 329 -4.85 -8.60 10.89
CA ILE A 329 -4.48 -10.02 10.77
C ILE A 329 -4.29 -10.57 12.19
N SER A 330 -5.27 -11.35 12.66
CA SER A 330 -5.18 -12.00 13.97
C SER A 330 -4.75 -13.45 13.81
N ARG A 331 -3.74 -13.85 14.58
CA ARG A 331 -3.25 -15.23 14.74
C ARG A 331 -3.12 -15.54 16.22
N ALA A 332 -3.02 -16.82 16.56
CA ALA A 332 -2.99 -17.28 17.97
C ALA A 332 -1.94 -16.55 18.85
N LYS A 333 -0.87 -16.03 18.25
CA LYS A 333 0.23 -15.36 18.96
C LYS A 333 0.40 -13.86 18.62
N PHE A 334 -0.29 -13.37 17.59
CA PHE A 334 -0.07 -12.02 17.06
C PHE A 334 -1.35 -11.42 16.55
N THR A 335 -1.52 -10.14 16.77
CA THR A 335 -2.49 -9.30 16.05
C THR A 335 -1.74 -8.13 15.46
N VAL A 336 -1.80 -7.98 14.13
CA VAL A 336 -1.12 -6.93 13.37
C VAL A 336 -2.14 -6.20 12.55
N THR A 337 -2.10 -4.88 12.58
CA THR A 337 -2.92 -4.01 11.74
C THR A 337 -2.06 -3.33 10.69
N TYR A 338 -2.49 -3.41 9.45
CA TYR A 338 -1.87 -2.72 8.31
C TYR A 338 -2.81 -1.65 7.78
N PRO A 339 -2.33 -0.44 7.48
CA PRO A 339 -3.10 0.56 6.76
C PRO A 339 -3.55 0.04 5.39
N SER A 340 -4.78 0.40 4.98
CA SER A 340 -5.35 -0.05 3.72
C SER A 340 -6.31 0.98 3.10
N SER A 341 -5.95 2.25 3.16
CA SER A 341 -6.70 3.31 2.49
C SER A 341 -6.42 3.28 0.99
N PHE A 342 -7.27 2.64 0.21
CA PHE A 342 -7.15 2.52 -1.23
C PHE A 342 -8.46 2.91 -1.92
N MET A 343 -8.38 3.24 -3.19
CA MET A 343 -9.52 3.41 -4.08
C MET A 343 -9.78 2.08 -4.80
N LEU A 344 -10.98 1.52 -4.61
CA LEU A 344 -11.38 0.32 -5.33
C LEU A 344 -11.86 0.68 -6.73
N VAL A 345 -11.24 0.06 -7.73
CA VAL A 345 -11.73 0.03 -9.10
C VAL A 345 -12.07 -1.41 -9.43
N ALA A 346 -13.32 -1.67 -9.78
CA ALA A 346 -13.75 -3.00 -10.20
C ALA A 346 -14.16 -2.97 -11.67
N SER A 347 -14.05 -4.09 -12.34
CA SER A 347 -14.65 -4.28 -13.66
C SER A 347 -15.50 -5.53 -13.71
N MET A 348 -16.53 -5.53 -14.54
CA MET A 348 -17.31 -6.72 -14.84
C MET A 348 -17.94 -6.65 -16.23
N ASN A 349 -18.27 -7.82 -16.77
CA ASN A 349 -19.12 -7.90 -17.95
C ASN A 349 -20.59 -7.73 -17.53
N PRO A 350 -21.45 -7.24 -18.44
CA PRO A 350 -22.86 -7.03 -18.12
C PRO A 350 -23.64 -8.34 -17.92
N SER A 351 -23.12 -9.47 -18.45
CA SER A 351 -23.71 -10.80 -18.32
C SER A 351 -22.63 -11.87 -18.36
N PRO A 352 -22.94 -13.14 -18.02
CA PRO A 352 -22.02 -14.26 -18.20
C PRO A 352 -21.55 -14.47 -19.65
N SER A 353 -22.41 -14.16 -20.64
CA SER A 353 -22.06 -14.22 -22.07
C SER A 353 -21.24 -13.03 -22.55
N GLY A 354 -21.10 -11.99 -21.71
CA GLY A 354 -20.38 -10.76 -22.05
C GLY A 354 -21.24 -9.65 -22.65
N PHE A 355 -22.46 -9.97 -23.11
CA PHE A 355 -23.38 -9.03 -23.76
C PHE A 355 -24.74 -9.02 -23.09
N PHE A 356 -25.34 -7.86 -22.92
CA PHE A 356 -26.67 -7.70 -22.33
C PHE A 356 -27.58 -7.06 -23.37
N ASN A 357 -28.70 -7.73 -23.71
CA ASN A 357 -29.70 -7.28 -24.69
C ASN A 357 -29.11 -6.80 -26.04
N ASP A 358 -28.07 -7.45 -26.53
CA ASP A 358 -27.54 -7.18 -27.86
C ASP A 358 -28.44 -7.92 -28.89
N PRO A 359 -29.18 -7.17 -29.73
CA PRO A 359 -30.06 -7.79 -30.75
C PRO A 359 -29.30 -8.68 -31.76
N ASP A 360 -28.00 -8.42 -31.95
CA ASP A 360 -27.15 -9.12 -32.89
C ASP A 360 -26.40 -10.31 -32.26
N SER A 361 -26.54 -10.51 -30.95
CA SER A 361 -25.89 -11.62 -30.24
C SER A 361 -26.86 -12.79 -30.06
N PRO A 362 -26.58 -13.98 -30.64
CA PRO A 362 -27.39 -15.18 -30.48
C PRO A 362 -27.33 -15.79 -29.07
N GLN A 363 -26.51 -15.27 -28.17
CA GLN A 363 -26.28 -15.78 -26.81
C GLN A 363 -26.81 -14.80 -25.76
N THR A 364 -28.12 -14.74 -25.57
CA THR A 364 -28.72 -14.08 -24.42
C THR A 364 -28.67 -15.02 -23.23
N SER A 365 -28.06 -14.55 -22.11
CA SER A 365 -28.07 -15.29 -20.84
C SER A 365 -29.48 -15.38 -20.29
N SER A 366 -29.88 -16.56 -19.81
CA SER A 366 -31.19 -16.73 -19.17
C SER A 366 -31.29 -15.87 -17.88
N PRO A 367 -32.50 -15.46 -17.45
CA PRO A 367 -32.68 -14.74 -16.19
C PRO A 367 -32.07 -15.45 -15.00
N HIS A 368 -32.11 -16.76 -14.94
CA HIS A 368 -31.51 -17.57 -13.89
C HIS A 368 -29.98 -17.52 -13.91
N GLU A 369 -29.35 -17.57 -15.07
CA GLU A 369 -27.89 -17.43 -15.21
C GLU A 369 -27.44 -16.02 -14.80
N MET A 370 -28.20 -15.00 -15.18
CA MET A 370 -27.94 -13.61 -14.80
C MET A 370 -28.01 -13.44 -13.29
N GLN A 371 -29.08 -13.92 -12.66
CA GLN A 371 -29.24 -13.86 -11.22
C GLN A 371 -28.11 -14.61 -10.49
N ARG A 372 -27.72 -15.80 -10.98
CA ARG A 372 -26.56 -16.54 -10.43
C ARG A 372 -25.25 -15.79 -10.61
N TYR A 373 -25.05 -15.09 -11.72
CA TYR A 373 -23.87 -14.30 -11.99
C TYR A 373 -23.76 -13.11 -11.03
N LEU A 374 -24.82 -12.33 -10.90
CA LEU A 374 -24.88 -11.17 -10.01
C LEU A 374 -24.82 -11.55 -8.53
N SER A 375 -25.39 -12.70 -8.15
CA SER A 375 -25.37 -13.19 -6.76
C SER A 375 -23.98 -13.57 -6.24
N LYS A 376 -22.98 -13.67 -7.13
CA LYS A 376 -21.58 -13.84 -6.72
C LYS A 376 -21.05 -12.59 -5.99
N ILE A 377 -21.57 -11.41 -6.32
CA ILE A 377 -21.23 -10.15 -5.65
C ILE A 377 -22.28 -9.88 -4.59
N SER A 378 -21.84 -9.72 -3.34
CA SER A 378 -22.80 -9.45 -2.27
C SER A 378 -23.32 -8.00 -2.33
N GLY A 379 -24.60 -7.81 -2.01
CA GLY A 379 -25.20 -6.49 -1.89
C GLY A 379 -24.38 -5.55 -0.98
N PRO A 380 -23.94 -5.99 0.22
CA PRO A 380 -23.08 -5.17 1.07
C PRO A 380 -21.75 -4.72 0.45
N LEU A 381 -21.16 -5.47 -0.50
CA LEU A 381 -19.97 -5.02 -1.22
C LEU A 381 -20.33 -3.96 -2.27
N LEU A 382 -21.39 -4.17 -3.04
CA LEU A 382 -21.89 -3.20 -4.01
C LEU A 382 -22.31 -1.88 -3.35
N ASP A 383 -22.91 -1.95 -2.15
CA ASP A 383 -23.22 -0.78 -1.33
C ASP A 383 -21.98 0.10 -1.00
N ARG A 384 -20.76 -0.43 -1.10
CA ARG A 384 -19.51 0.29 -0.84
C ARG A 384 -18.85 0.85 -2.10
N ILE A 385 -19.44 0.60 -3.25
CA ILE A 385 -19.03 1.19 -4.53
C ILE A 385 -19.92 2.41 -4.76
N ASP A 386 -19.29 3.59 -4.85
CA ASP A 386 -20.03 4.85 -4.95
C ASP A 386 -20.55 5.12 -6.36
N ILE A 387 -19.78 4.70 -7.36
CA ILE A 387 -19.98 5.03 -8.78
C ILE A 387 -20.10 3.76 -9.61
N HIS A 388 -21.18 3.63 -10.34
CA HIS A 388 -21.42 2.56 -11.31
C HIS A 388 -21.52 3.19 -12.69
N ILE A 389 -20.66 2.77 -13.62
CA ILE A 389 -20.67 3.30 -14.98
C ILE A 389 -20.64 2.20 -16.03
N GLU A 390 -21.47 2.37 -17.06
CA GLU A 390 -21.49 1.51 -18.21
C GLU A 390 -20.46 1.98 -19.25
N VAL A 391 -19.56 1.05 -19.63
CA VAL A 391 -18.49 1.29 -20.61
C VAL A 391 -18.95 0.69 -21.95
N THR A 392 -19.35 1.55 -22.87
CA THR A 392 -19.74 1.15 -24.21
C THR A 392 -18.53 1.04 -25.15
N PRO A 393 -18.54 0.13 -26.14
CA PRO A 393 -17.52 0.08 -27.17
C PRO A 393 -17.43 1.41 -27.93
N VAL A 394 -16.21 1.79 -28.30
CA VAL A 394 -15.97 3.03 -29.05
C VAL A 394 -16.35 2.80 -30.51
N PRO A 395 -17.22 3.62 -31.12
CA PRO A 395 -17.51 3.54 -32.54
C PRO A 395 -16.26 3.75 -33.40
N PHE A 396 -16.23 3.09 -34.57
CA PHE A 396 -15.07 3.13 -35.47
C PHE A 396 -14.69 4.56 -35.88
N GLU A 397 -15.67 5.42 -36.13
CA GLU A 397 -15.44 6.82 -36.47
C GLU A 397 -14.68 7.61 -35.41
N LYS A 398 -14.88 7.27 -34.14
CA LYS A 398 -14.15 7.88 -33.01
C LYS A 398 -12.76 7.26 -32.81
N LEU A 399 -12.57 6.00 -33.21
CA LEU A 399 -11.25 5.35 -33.17
C LEU A 399 -10.31 5.90 -34.23
N SER A 400 -10.85 6.26 -35.42
CA SER A 400 -10.12 6.84 -36.54
C SER A 400 -9.92 8.36 -36.46
N ASP A 401 -10.48 9.01 -35.44
CA ASP A 401 -10.35 10.45 -35.24
C ASP A 401 -8.94 10.81 -34.73
N ASP A 402 -8.22 11.65 -35.49
CA ASP A 402 -6.86 12.10 -35.17
C ASP A 402 -6.80 13.21 -34.12
N ARG A 403 -7.95 13.74 -33.68
CA ARG A 403 -7.99 14.73 -32.59
C ARG A 403 -7.43 14.13 -31.30
N LYS A 404 -6.47 14.82 -30.71
CA LYS A 404 -5.92 14.42 -29.42
C LYS A 404 -6.98 14.56 -28.36
N SER A 405 -7.18 13.50 -27.59
CA SER A 405 -7.97 13.56 -26.34
C SER A 405 -7.25 14.41 -25.28
N GLU A 406 -7.98 14.82 -24.27
CA GLU A 406 -7.44 15.56 -23.13
C GLU A 406 -6.36 14.74 -22.42
N CYS A 407 -5.24 15.37 -22.06
CA CYS A 407 -4.12 14.69 -21.42
C CYS A 407 -4.35 14.54 -19.89
N SER A 408 -3.72 13.52 -19.30
CA SER A 408 -3.78 13.25 -17.86
C SER A 408 -3.36 14.43 -17.00
N VAL A 409 -2.43 15.25 -17.46
CA VAL A 409 -1.93 16.41 -16.73
C VAL A 409 -3.04 17.45 -16.51
N ASP A 410 -3.87 17.71 -17.49
CA ASP A 410 -4.93 18.71 -17.38
C ASP A 410 -6.09 18.21 -16.50
N ILE A 411 -6.47 16.94 -16.64
CA ILE A 411 -7.43 16.31 -15.73
C ILE A 411 -6.90 16.34 -14.28
N ARG A 412 -5.63 15.98 -14.06
CA ARG A 412 -5.02 16.00 -12.73
C ARG A 412 -5.00 17.37 -12.09
N LYS A 413 -4.82 18.44 -12.85
CA LYS A 413 -4.90 19.82 -12.34
C LYS A 413 -6.27 20.10 -11.71
N ARG A 414 -7.37 19.76 -12.41
CA ARG A 414 -8.74 19.94 -11.89
C ARG A 414 -9.01 19.05 -10.67
N VAL A 415 -8.58 17.79 -10.74
CA VAL A 415 -8.67 16.84 -9.63
C VAL A 415 -7.93 17.34 -8.40
N THR A 416 -6.72 17.90 -8.58
CA THR A 416 -5.92 18.46 -7.48
C THR A 416 -6.59 19.67 -6.86
N ALA A 417 -7.09 20.60 -7.68
CA ALA A 417 -7.82 21.78 -7.18
C ALA A 417 -9.06 21.40 -6.35
N ALA A 418 -9.86 20.43 -6.82
CA ALA A 418 -10.99 19.91 -6.05
C ALA A 418 -10.55 19.24 -4.74
N ARG A 419 -9.39 18.54 -4.74
CA ARG A 419 -8.84 17.92 -3.55
C ARG A 419 -8.33 18.95 -2.53
N GLU A 420 -7.78 20.07 -2.97
CA GLU A 420 -7.37 21.19 -2.10
C GLU A 420 -8.57 21.78 -1.36
N ILE A 421 -9.73 21.96 -2.04
CA ILE A 421 -10.98 22.39 -1.40
C ILE A 421 -11.40 21.39 -0.31
N GLN A 422 -11.31 20.09 -0.58
CA GLN A 422 -11.64 19.04 0.40
C GLN A 422 -10.66 19.04 1.57
N THR A 423 -9.36 19.19 1.31
CA THR A 423 -8.33 19.26 2.34
C THR A 423 -8.58 20.42 3.29
N ALA A 424 -8.91 21.60 2.79
CA ALA A 424 -9.28 22.75 3.61
C ALA A 424 -10.58 22.51 4.41
N ARG A 425 -11.60 21.87 3.78
CA ARG A 425 -12.85 21.48 4.46
C ARG A 425 -12.65 20.55 5.63
N PHE A 426 -11.72 19.61 5.53
CA PHE A 426 -11.47 18.56 6.51
C PHE A 426 -10.23 18.78 7.37
N GLU A 427 -9.63 19.96 7.35
CA GLU A 427 -8.36 20.28 8.04
C GLU A 427 -8.37 19.92 9.54
N LEU A 428 -9.50 20.11 10.21
CA LEU A 428 -9.67 19.79 11.64
C LEU A 428 -10.11 18.33 11.91
N MET A 429 -10.16 17.48 10.88
CA MET A 429 -10.66 16.11 10.99
C MET A 429 -9.54 15.10 10.81
N GLU A 430 -9.21 14.33 11.85
CA GLU A 430 -8.10 13.37 11.83
C GLU A 430 -8.26 12.22 10.83
N LYS A 431 -9.51 11.80 10.51
CA LYS A 431 -9.80 10.58 9.75
C LYS A 431 -10.49 10.80 8.41
N VAL A 432 -10.74 12.05 8.02
CA VAL A 432 -11.45 12.38 6.78
C VAL A 432 -10.58 13.32 5.96
N HIS A 433 -10.21 12.89 4.77
CA HIS A 433 -9.32 13.62 3.87
C HIS A 433 -9.98 13.95 2.52
N TYR A 434 -11.06 13.27 2.17
CA TYR A 434 -11.81 13.48 0.92
C TYR A 434 -13.28 13.06 1.06
N ASN A 435 -14.11 13.49 0.12
CA ASN A 435 -15.57 13.40 0.24
C ASN A 435 -16.11 11.98 0.40
N ALA A 436 -15.52 10.97 -0.27
CA ALA A 436 -15.94 9.57 -0.10
C ALA A 436 -15.85 9.09 1.35
N GLN A 437 -15.05 9.75 2.17
CA GLN A 437 -14.82 9.40 3.56
C GLN A 437 -15.81 10.01 4.54
N MET A 438 -16.66 10.94 4.11
CA MET A 438 -17.63 11.60 4.97
C MET A 438 -18.56 10.59 5.67
N SER A 439 -18.77 10.79 6.95
CA SER A 439 -19.82 10.12 7.73
C SER A 439 -21.19 10.77 7.44
N SER A 440 -22.28 10.11 7.83
CA SER A 440 -23.63 10.68 7.66
C SER A 440 -23.84 12.01 8.41
N LYS A 441 -23.07 12.29 9.48
CA LYS A 441 -23.06 13.60 10.14
C LYS A 441 -22.46 14.66 9.24
N GLN A 442 -21.32 14.38 8.63
CA GLN A 442 -20.60 15.31 7.74
C GLN A 442 -21.35 15.53 6.43
N ILE A 443 -22.04 14.50 5.90
CA ILE A 443 -22.91 14.65 4.74
C ILE A 443 -24.02 15.68 5.03
N ARG A 444 -24.65 15.62 6.19
CA ARG A 444 -25.67 16.61 6.58
C ARG A 444 -25.13 18.02 6.71
N GLU A 445 -23.88 18.16 7.12
CA GLU A 445 -23.19 19.45 7.29
C GLU A 445 -22.73 20.03 5.95
N PHE A 446 -22.09 19.24 5.10
CA PHE A 446 -21.41 19.74 3.89
C PHE A 446 -22.18 19.51 2.57
N CYS A 447 -23.29 18.76 2.61
CA CYS A 447 -24.12 18.47 1.45
C CYS A 447 -25.56 18.98 1.65
N ALA A 448 -25.72 20.17 2.26
CA ALA A 448 -27.02 20.77 2.41
C ALA A 448 -27.65 21.03 1.01
N LEU A 449 -28.93 20.65 0.85
CA LEU A 449 -29.67 20.77 -0.42
C LEU A 449 -30.72 21.83 -0.32
N ASP A 450 -30.95 22.55 -1.42
CA ASP A 450 -32.14 23.39 -1.62
C ASP A 450 -33.38 22.53 -1.88
N GLU A 451 -34.56 23.15 -1.88
CA GLU A 451 -35.83 22.41 -2.02
C GLU A 451 -35.97 21.75 -3.41
N VAL A 452 -35.40 22.34 -4.46
CA VAL A 452 -35.43 21.78 -5.82
C VAL A 452 -34.59 20.49 -5.87
N SER A 453 -33.38 20.52 -5.32
CA SER A 453 -32.48 19.39 -5.23
C SER A 453 -33.04 18.25 -4.36
N LYS A 454 -33.70 18.60 -3.23
CA LYS A 454 -34.41 17.63 -2.38
C LYS A 454 -35.53 16.93 -3.11
N GLN A 455 -36.36 17.67 -3.84
CA GLN A 455 -37.46 17.08 -4.59
C GLN A 455 -36.97 16.19 -5.74
N LEU A 456 -35.92 16.61 -6.46
CA LEU A 456 -35.26 15.80 -7.48
C LEU A 456 -34.76 14.48 -6.93
N LEU A 457 -34.01 14.54 -5.83
CA LEU A 457 -33.43 13.35 -5.18
C LEU A 457 -34.54 12.41 -4.64
N LYS A 458 -35.57 12.99 -4.00
CA LYS A 458 -36.75 12.21 -3.55
C LYS A 458 -37.42 11.45 -4.70
N THR A 459 -37.68 12.14 -5.80
CA THR A 459 -38.29 11.52 -7.00
C THR A 459 -37.42 10.39 -7.58
N ALA A 460 -36.10 10.59 -7.60
CA ALA A 460 -35.14 9.55 -8.04
C ALA A 460 -35.15 8.35 -7.09
N MET A 461 -35.13 8.60 -5.76
CA MET A 461 -35.21 7.54 -4.74
C MET A 461 -36.45 6.66 -4.90
N GLU A 462 -37.63 7.29 -5.10
CA GLU A 462 -38.89 6.60 -5.28
C GLU A 462 -38.95 5.84 -6.63
N ARG A 463 -38.51 6.45 -7.73
CA ARG A 463 -38.57 5.85 -9.07
C ARG A 463 -37.57 4.71 -9.30
N LEU A 464 -36.40 4.82 -8.69
CA LEU A 464 -35.29 3.86 -8.87
C LEU A 464 -35.16 2.90 -7.67
N ASN A 465 -36.11 2.95 -6.72
CA ASN A 465 -36.13 2.14 -5.51
C ASN A 465 -34.78 2.13 -4.74
N LEU A 466 -34.15 3.31 -4.61
CA LEU A 466 -32.83 3.44 -4.05
C LEU A 466 -32.83 3.31 -2.51
N SER A 467 -31.81 2.65 -1.98
CA SER A 467 -31.62 2.51 -0.53
C SER A 467 -31.15 3.80 0.17
N ALA A 468 -31.30 3.87 1.50
CA ALA A 468 -30.74 4.99 2.28
C ALA A 468 -29.20 5.12 2.13
N ARG A 469 -28.50 4.02 1.87
CA ARG A 469 -27.06 4.05 1.57
C ARG A 469 -26.77 4.70 0.22
N ALA A 470 -27.60 4.40 -0.80
CA ALA A 470 -27.49 5.05 -2.10
C ALA A 470 -27.69 6.58 -1.99
N TYR A 471 -28.61 7.04 -1.12
CA TYR A 471 -28.79 8.45 -0.80
C TYR A 471 -27.47 9.12 -0.35
N ASP A 472 -26.83 8.55 0.67
CA ASP A 472 -25.55 9.08 1.18
C ASP A 472 -24.45 9.08 0.08
N ARG A 473 -24.40 8.04 -0.79
CA ARG A 473 -23.42 7.96 -1.88
C ARG A 473 -23.66 9.03 -2.94
N ILE A 474 -24.91 9.24 -3.36
CA ILE A 474 -25.28 10.29 -4.31
C ILE A 474 -24.83 11.66 -3.78
N LEU A 475 -25.06 11.96 -2.49
CA LEU A 475 -24.67 13.23 -1.89
C LEU A 475 -23.14 13.41 -1.87
N LYS A 476 -22.38 12.39 -1.54
CA LYS A 476 -20.90 12.43 -1.58
C LYS A 476 -20.37 12.71 -2.99
N VAL A 477 -20.92 12.02 -3.98
CA VAL A 477 -20.56 12.21 -5.40
C VAL A 477 -20.97 13.62 -5.87
N ALA A 478 -22.19 14.07 -5.57
CA ALA A 478 -22.67 15.42 -5.90
C ALA A 478 -21.81 16.52 -5.27
N ARG A 479 -21.36 16.33 -4.02
CA ARG A 479 -20.41 17.28 -3.38
C ARG A 479 -19.07 17.30 -4.13
N THR A 480 -18.59 16.17 -4.60
CA THR A 480 -17.35 16.09 -5.38
C THR A 480 -17.48 16.78 -6.74
N ILE A 481 -18.64 16.63 -7.41
CA ILE A 481 -18.94 17.34 -8.66
C ILE A 481 -18.93 18.85 -8.42
N ALA A 482 -19.59 19.31 -7.34
CA ALA A 482 -19.59 20.71 -6.97
C ALA A 482 -18.18 21.25 -6.63
N ASP A 483 -17.31 20.44 -5.98
CA ASP A 483 -15.91 20.81 -5.72
C ASP A 483 -15.08 20.93 -7.01
N LEU A 484 -15.32 20.08 -8.01
CA LEU A 484 -14.69 20.17 -9.34
C LEU A 484 -15.12 21.44 -10.10
N GLU A 485 -16.31 21.95 -9.83
CA GLU A 485 -16.83 23.20 -10.38
C GLU A 485 -16.53 24.42 -9.48
N ALA A 486 -15.78 24.21 -8.39
CA ALA A 486 -15.50 25.22 -7.36
C ALA A 486 -16.79 25.88 -6.79
N ALA A 487 -17.91 25.16 -6.76
CA ALA A 487 -19.19 25.63 -6.25
C ALA A 487 -19.27 25.48 -4.72
N GLU A 488 -19.71 26.51 -4.02
CA GLU A 488 -19.86 26.49 -2.56
C GLU A 488 -20.93 25.50 -2.10
N THR A 489 -22.05 25.42 -2.84
CA THR A 489 -23.22 24.62 -2.51
C THR A 489 -23.50 23.54 -3.55
N VAL A 490 -24.15 22.47 -3.11
CA VAL A 490 -24.64 21.42 -4.02
C VAL A 490 -25.98 21.89 -4.60
N VAL A 491 -26.08 21.92 -5.93
CA VAL A 491 -27.29 22.30 -6.67
C VAL A 491 -27.85 21.12 -7.48
N SER A 492 -29.05 21.31 -8.06
CA SER A 492 -29.80 20.25 -8.76
C SER A 492 -29.04 19.60 -9.93
N SER A 493 -28.18 20.34 -10.64
CA SER A 493 -27.34 19.77 -11.72
C SER A 493 -26.34 18.75 -11.19
N HIS A 494 -25.70 19.03 -10.03
CA HIS A 494 -24.77 18.09 -9.39
C HIS A 494 -25.47 16.81 -8.93
N ILE A 495 -26.70 16.93 -8.40
CA ILE A 495 -27.52 15.78 -8.01
C ILE A 495 -27.94 14.97 -9.24
N ALA A 496 -28.36 15.63 -10.33
CA ALA A 496 -28.75 14.96 -11.55
C ALA A 496 -27.59 14.15 -12.17
N GLU A 497 -26.38 14.73 -12.21
CA GLU A 497 -25.19 14.02 -12.68
C GLU A 497 -24.86 12.84 -11.74
N ALA A 498 -24.87 13.02 -10.42
CA ALA A 498 -24.57 11.96 -9.45
C ALA A 498 -25.53 10.76 -9.51
N ILE A 499 -26.82 11.00 -9.76
CA ILE A 499 -27.84 9.94 -9.91
C ILE A 499 -27.52 9.04 -11.12
N GLN A 500 -26.96 9.59 -12.19
CA GLN A 500 -26.63 8.80 -13.40
C GLN A 500 -25.57 7.74 -13.11
N TYR A 501 -24.73 7.95 -12.10
CA TYR A 501 -23.68 7.01 -11.69
C TYR A 501 -24.17 5.90 -10.76
N ARG A 502 -25.46 5.63 -10.70
CA ARG A 502 -26.08 4.53 -9.92
C ARG A 502 -26.83 3.54 -10.82
N SER A 503 -26.25 3.18 -11.94
CA SER A 503 -26.89 2.34 -12.96
C SER A 503 -27.25 0.92 -12.50
N LEU A 504 -26.48 0.32 -11.58
CA LEU A 504 -26.76 -1.01 -11.03
C LEU A 504 -27.92 -1.05 -10.01
N ASP A 505 -28.32 0.10 -9.47
CA ASP A 505 -29.43 0.16 -8.50
C ASP A 505 -30.80 0.21 -9.21
N ARG A 506 -30.83 0.23 -10.55
CA ARG A 506 -32.08 0.23 -11.33
C ARG A 506 -32.69 -1.16 -11.32
N ASP A 507 -34.03 -1.23 -11.30
CA ASP A 507 -34.78 -2.49 -11.37
C ASP A 507 -34.33 -3.35 -12.55
N GLY A 508 -34.06 -4.63 -12.26
CA GLY A 508 -33.65 -5.62 -13.27
C GLY A 508 -32.16 -6.01 -13.25
N TRP A 509 -31.31 -5.33 -12.46
CA TRP A 509 -29.90 -5.74 -12.29
C TRP A 509 -29.63 -6.49 -10.98
N LEU A 510 -30.36 -6.15 -9.89
CA LEU A 510 -30.19 -6.75 -8.55
C LEU A 510 -31.49 -7.27 -7.94
N GLY A 511 -32.62 -7.15 -8.63
CA GLY A 511 -33.97 -7.54 -8.16
C GLY A 511 -34.43 -8.91 -8.63
#